data_918acf1317a60697ae4c05146d115946
#
_entry.id   918acf1317a60697ae4c05146d115946
#
_cell.length_a   1.000
_cell.length_b   1.000
_cell.length_c   1.000
_cell.angle_alpha   90.00
_cell.angle_beta   90.00
_cell.angle_gamma   90.00
#
_symmetry.space_group_name_H-M   'P 1'
#
loop_
_entity.id
_entity.type
_entity.pdbx_description
1 polymer ?
#
loop_
_entity_poly.entity_id
_entity_poly.type
_entity_poly.pdbx_seq_one_letter_code
_entity_poly.pdbx_strand_id
1 'polypeptide(L)'
;MSGVHLSTHVLDAARGRPAAGVPVRWEAQGAGGAWAPVGEAITDGDGRVAADAWARTGTSGDATSGDPTSGRHRLVFDVEAWSAEQDVDCFFPEVTITFVVEDGARAVRGGARAAGGGATGRYHVPLLLSPYAYSTYRGS
;
A
#
# COMPACT_ATOMS: atom_id res chain seq x y z
N MET A 1 -2.69 -8.95 18.80
CA MET A 1 -2.43 -7.79 18.11
C MET A 1 -2.98 -7.79 16.73
N SER A 2 -3.96 -7.19 16.59
CA SER A 2 -4.47 -7.08 15.28
C SER A 2 -3.68 -6.02 14.57
N GLY A 3 -3.91 -5.87 13.38
CA GLY A 3 -3.24 -4.88 12.64
C GLY A 3 -3.61 -5.01 11.20
N VAL A 4 -3.05 -4.13 10.42
CA VAL A 4 -3.28 -4.13 8.99
C VAL A 4 -2.17 -4.93 8.34
N HIS A 5 -2.56 -5.91 7.57
CA HIS A 5 -1.63 -6.69 6.78
C HIS A 5 -1.78 -6.24 5.33
N LEU A 6 -0.87 -5.41 4.91
CA LEU A 6 -0.95 -4.80 3.58
C LEU A 6 0.12 -5.39 2.68
N SER A 7 -0.27 -5.81 1.51
CA SER A 7 0.66 -6.28 0.50
C SER A 7 0.31 -5.65 -0.84
N THR A 8 1.27 -5.65 -1.74
CA THR A 8 1.05 -5.15 -3.08
C THR A 8 1.81 -6.03 -4.08
N HIS A 9 1.44 -5.90 -5.32
CA HIS A 9 2.07 -6.64 -6.41
C HIS A 9 2.04 -5.75 -7.63
N VAL A 10 3.20 -5.36 -8.11
CA VAL A 10 3.29 -4.46 -9.25
C VAL A 10 3.68 -5.27 -10.48
N LEU A 11 2.88 -5.14 -11.51
CA LEU A 11 3.06 -5.86 -12.75
C LEU A 11 3.32 -4.88 -13.88
N ASP A 12 4.32 -5.19 -14.68
CA ASP A 12 4.61 -4.44 -15.90
C ASP A 12 3.71 -5.02 -16.99
N ALA A 13 2.59 -4.35 -17.21
CA ALA A 13 1.59 -4.86 -18.13
C ALA A 13 2.03 -4.74 -19.59
N ALA A 14 2.97 -3.85 -19.86
CA ALA A 14 3.46 -3.71 -21.23
C ALA A 14 4.36 -4.85 -21.62
N ARG A 15 5.20 -5.34 -20.69
CA ARG A 15 6.12 -6.44 -20.98
C ARG A 15 5.64 -7.77 -20.44
N GLY A 16 4.54 -7.77 -19.69
CA GLY A 16 3.95 -9.01 -19.22
C GLY A 16 4.75 -9.70 -18.13
N ARG A 17 5.35 -8.94 -17.24
CA ARG A 17 6.18 -9.54 -16.18
C ARG A 17 6.15 -8.67 -14.95
N PRO A 18 6.61 -9.19 -13.79
CA PRO A 18 6.63 -8.40 -12.57
C PRO A 18 7.51 -7.18 -12.69
N ALA A 19 7.13 -6.13 -11.99
CA ALA A 19 7.94 -4.92 -11.91
C ALA A 19 8.73 -4.94 -10.61
N ALA A 20 9.96 -5.39 -10.68
CA ALA A 20 10.84 -5.43 -9.54
C ALA A 20 11.53 -4.09 -9.36
N GLY A 21 11.77 -3.70 -8.12
CA GLY A 21 12.54 -2.49 -7.83
C GLY A 21 11.73 -1.22 -7.80
N VAL A 22 10.42 -1.30 -7.65
CA VAL A 22 9.56 -0.11 -7.55
C VAL A 22 9.53 0.36 -6.11
N PRO A 23 9.96 1.58 -5.82
CA PRO A 23 9.82 2.10 -4.46
C PRO A 23 8.35 2.40 -4.15
N VAL A 24 7.93 2.04 -2.95
CA VAL A 24 6.55 2.20 -2.52
C VAL A 24 6.54 2.76 -1.12
N ARG A 25 5.68 3.76 -0.89
CA ARG A 25 5.44 4.27 0.46
C ARG A 25 4.01 3.94 0.86
N TRP A 26 3.85 3.62 2.12
CA TRP A 26 2.54 3.39 2.71
C TRP A 26 2.28 4.50 3.71
N GLU A 27 1.15 5.20 3.55
CA GLU A 27 0.80 6.33 4.39
C GLU A 27 -0.62 6.17 4.88
N ALA A 28 -0.89 6.74 6.05
CA ALA A 28 -2.22 6.74 6.63
C ALA A 28 -2.65 8.15 6.92
N GLN A 29 -3.93 8.44 6.72
CA GLN A 29 -4.46 9.76 6.96
C GLN A 29 -4.90 9.88 8.41
N GLY A 30 -4.43 10.90 9.08
CA GLY A 30 -4.80 11.13 10.45
C GLY A 30 -6.12 11.88 10.59
N ALA A 31 -6.53 12.08 11.82
CA ALA A 31 -7.81 12.73 12.11
C ALA A 31 -7.90 14.12 11.52
N GLY A 32 -6.80 14.82 11.44
CA GLY A 32 -6.81 16.17 10.86
C GLY A 32 -6.69 16.21 9.36
N GLY A 33 -6.63 15.07 8.71
CA GLY A 33 -6.52 14.98 7.27
C GLY A 33 -5.11 14.89 6.74
N ALA A 34 -4.11 15.03 7.57
CA ALA A 34 -2.72 14.96 7.13
C ALA A 34 -2.30 13.52 6.95
N TRP A 35 -1.44 13.29 6.00
CA TRP A 35 -0.90 11.96 5.74
C TRP A 35 0.38 11.76 6.53
N ALA A 36 0.51 10.60 7.12
CA ALA A 36 1.69 10.26 7.91
C ALA A 36 2.26 8.95 7.39
N PRO A 37 3.58 8.84 7.36
CA PRO A 37 4.19 7.59 6.86
C PRO A 37 3.94 6.43 7.81
N VAL A 38 3.71 5.27 7.23
CA VAL A 38 3.57 4.02 7.96
C VAL A 38 4.73 3.10 7.63
N GLY A 39 5.09 3.02 6.37
CA GLY A 39 6.18 2.15 5.97
C GLY A 39 6.66 2.44 4.57
N GLU A 40 7.81 1.86 4.24
CA GLU A 40 8.39 1.94 2.92
C GLU A 40 8.89 0.58 2.52
N ALA A 41 8.93 0.35 1.22
CA ALA A 41 9.45 -0.89 0.69
C ALA A 41 9.83 -0.70 -0.76
N ILE A 42 10.49 -1.71 -1.30
CA ILE A 42 10.81 -1.77 -2.72
C ILE A 42 10.34 -3.14 -3.18
N THR A 43 9.65 -3.21 -4.31
CA THR A 43 9.14 -4.49 -4.77
C THR A 43 10.29 -5.46 -5.04
N ASP A 44 10.06 -6.71 -4.72
CA ASP A 44 11.07 -7.75 -4.87
C ASP A 44 11.11 -8.27 -6.30
N GLY A 45 11.83 -9.35 -6.52
CA GLY A 45 11.99 -9.92 -7.86
C GLY A 45 10.68 -10.38 -8.49
N ASP A 46 9.67 -10.63 -7.68
CA ASP A 46 8.35 -11.00 -8.17
C ASP A 46 7.43 -9.79 -8.26
N GLY A 47 7.94 -8.60 -8.03
CA GLY A 47 7.13 -7.39 -8.04
C GLY A 47 6.27 -7.22 -6.81
N ARG A 48 6.57 -7.91 -5.73
CA ARG A 48 5.71 -7.93 -4.57
C ARG A 48 6.33 -7.22 -3.38
N VAL A 49 5.46 -6.72 -2.52
CA VAL A 49 5.83 -6.33 -1.17
C VAL A 49 4.91 -7.14 -0.26
N ALA A 50 5.51 -8.08 0.46
CA ALA A 50 4.74 -8.89 1.39
C ALA A 50 4.36 -8.08 2.63
N ALA A 51 3.36 -8.55 3.34
CA ALA A 51 2.84 -7.81 4.48
C ALA A 51 3.89 -7.56 5.56
N ASP A 52 4.88 -8.41 5.66
CA ASP A 52 5.92 -8.25 6.67
C ASP A 52 7.19 -7.60 6.13
N ALA A 53 7.15 -7.11 4.90
CA ALA A 53 8.34 -6.56 4.26
C ALA A 53 8.46 -5.05 4.41
N TRP A 54 7.50 -4.40 5.01
CA TRP A 54 7.53 -2.95 5.13
C TRP A 54 8.51 -2.52 6.20
N ALA A 55 9.41 -1.60 5.83
CA ALA A 55 10.24 -0.95 6.81
C ALA A 55 9.40 0.14 7.44
N ARG A 56 9.18 0.05 8.75
CA ARG A 56 8.35 1.04 9.43
C ARG A 56 9.07 2.37 9.48
N THR A 57 8.36 3.39 9.02
CA THR A 57 8.95 4.70 9.03
C THR A 57 8.20 5.47 10.08
N GLY A 58 7.50 5.90 10.40
CA GLY A 58 6.80 6.61 11.38
C GLY A 58 7.67 7.09 12.47
N THR A 59 7.12 7.77 13.35
CA THR A 59 7.83 8.38 14.41
C THR A 59 8.29 7.39 15.39
N SER A 60 9.53 7.33 15.51
CA SER A 60 10.08 6.54 16.57
C SER A 60 9.75 7.21 17.86
N GLY A 61 9.51 6.49 18.85
CA GLY A 61 9.28 7.02 20.15
C GLY A 61 7.83 7.35 20.44
N ASP A 62 7.02 7.33 19.47
CA ASP A 62 5.61 7.54 19.68
C ASP A 62 4.94 6.19 19.81
N ALA A 63 4.47 5.89 21.00
CA ALA A 63 3.94 4.58 21.28
C ALA A 63 2.77 4.24 20.38
N THR A 64 2.07 5.22 19.91
CA THR A 64 0.90 4.95 19.09
C THR A 64 1.25 4.82 17.62
N SER A 65 2.47 5.09 17.27
CA SER A 65 2.84 5.12 15.86
C SER A 65 3.02 3.73 15.28
N GLY A 66 3.01 2.71 16.11
CA GLY A 66 3.26 1.38 15.61
C GLY A 66 2.11 0.80 14.82
N ASP A 67 0.91 1.18 15.14
CA ASP A 67 -0.27 0.61 14.50
C ASP A 67 -0.98 1.64 13.66
N PRO A 68 -1.25 1.31 12.40
CA PRO A 68 -2.06 2.20 11.59
C PRO A 68 -3.48 2.28 12.09
N THR A 69 -4.09 3.41 11.85
CA THR A 69 -5.47 3.61 12.25
C THR A 69 -6.39 3.21 11.10
N SER A 70 -7.66 2.99 11.42
CA SER A 70 -8.64 2.81 10.38
C SER A 70 -8.85 4.13 9.64
N GLY A 71 -9.43 4.04 8.47
CA GLY A 71 -9.70 5.20 7.65
C GLY A 71 -8.96 5.11 6.35
N ARG A 72 -8.54 6.25 5.83
CA ARG A 72 -7.89 6.27 4.53
C ARG A 72 -6.41 6.00 4.66
N HIS A 73 -5.96 5.08 3.83
CA HIS A 73 -4.56 4.78 3.66
C HIS A 73 -4.23 4.96 2.20
N ARG A 74 -2.95 5.07 1.88
CA ARG A 74 -2.58 5.12 0.48
C ARG A 74 -1.21 4.52 0.25
N LEU A 75 -1.05 3.98 -0.93
CA LEU A 75 0.25 3.55 -1.42
C LEU A 75 0.70 4.55 -2.47
N VAL A 76 1.94 4.95 -2.39
CA VAL A 76 2.54 5.88 -3.34
C VAL A 76 3.69 5.17 -4.01
N PHE A 77 3.56 4.94 -5.30
CA PHE A 77 4.55 4.20 -6.08
C PHE A 77 5.39 5.19 -6.88
N ASP A 78 6.70 5.11 -6.71
CA ASP A 78 7.63 5.97 -7.44
C ASP A 78 7.92 5.32 -8.79
N VAL A 79 7.04 5.57 -9.72
CA VAL A 79 7.13 4.96 -11.04
C VAL A 79 8.26 5.57 -11.84
N GLU A 80 8.52 6.86 -11.62
CA GLU A 80 9.58 7.54 -12.35
C GLU A 80 10.95 6.91 -12.08
N ALA A 81 11.23 6.63 -10.81
CA ALA A 81 12.49 6.00 -10.46
C ALA A 81 12.63 4.63 -11.11
N TRP A 82 11.57 3.83 -11.05
CA TRP A 82 11.60 2.50 -11.64
C TRP A 82 11.73 2.59 -13.15
N SER A 83 10.99 3.48 -13.79
CA SER A 83 11.01 3.61 -15.25
C SER A 83 12.37 4.05 -15.75
N ALA A 84 13.03 4.93 -15.02
CA ALA A 84 14.36 5.37 -15.41
C ALA A 84 15.35 4.22 -15.40
N GLU A 85 15.25 3.35 -14.39
CA GLU A 85 16.11 2.18 -14.31
C GLU A 85 15.83 1.20 -15.44
N GLN A 86 14.59 1.13 -15.88
CA GLN A 86 14.18 0.21 -16.94
C GLN A 86 14.33 0.80 -18.32
N ASP A 87 14.64 2.09 -18.41
CA ASP A 87 14.76 2.80 -19.69
C ASP A 87 13.47 2.68 -20.49
N VAL A 88 12.35 2.95 -19.83
CA VAL A 88 11.04 2.94 -20.47
C VAL A 88 10.37 4.29 -20.26
N ASP A 89 9.40 4.58 -21.12
CA ASP A 89 8.65 5.81 -21.00
C ASP A 89 7.83 5.84 -19.72
N CYS A 90 7.60 7.03 -19.22
CA CYS A 90 6.88 7.21 -17.98
C CYS A 90 6.04 8.47 -18.05
N PHE A 91 4.75 8.30 -18.29
CA PHE A 91 3.85 9.46 -18.29
C PHE A 91 3.35 9.79 -16.88
N PHE A 92 3.12 8.77 -16.07
CA PHE A 92 2.68 8.95 -14.69
C PHE A 92 3.84 8.70 -13.76
N PRO A 93 4.54 9.76 -13.32
CA PRO A 93 5.76 9.57 -12.53
C PRO A 93 5.48 9.01 -11.14
N GLU A 94 4.26 9.22 -10.65
CA GLU A 94 3.88 8.74 -9.34
C GLU A 94 2.46 8.22 -9.44
N VAL A 95 2.24 7.06 -8.86
CA VAL A 95 0.89 6.51 -8.79
C VAL A 95 0.51 6.43 -7.33
N THR A 96 -0.60 7.05 -6.99
CA THR A 96 -1.10 7.05 -5.62
C THR A 96 -2.44 6.34 -5.61
N ILE A 97 -2.55 5.31 -4.79
CA ILE A 97 -3.79 4.55 -4.65
C ILE A 97 -4.27 4.71 -3.22
N THR A 98 -5.42 5.36 -3.08
CA THR A 98 -6.03 5.56 -1.77
C THR A 98 -7.10 4.50 -1.57
N PHE A 99 -7.10 3.90 -0.40
CA PHE A 99 -8.06 2.85 -0.08
C PHE A 99 -8.49 2.99 1.37
N VAL A 100 -9.55 2.29 1.71
CA VAL A 100 -10.12 2.39 3.05
C VAL A 100 -9.77 1.16 3.85
N VAL A 101 -9.21 1.38 5.04
CA VAL A 101 -8.94 0.33 6.00
C VAL A 101 -10.02 0.42 7.06
N GLU A 102 -10.73 -0.67 7.26
CA GLU A 102 -11.88 -0.66 8.13
C GLU A 102 -11.50 -0.91 9.56
N ASP A 103 -12.26 -0.29 10.43
CA ASP A 103 -12.21 -0.57 11.84
C ASP A 103 -12.70 -1.99 12.06
N GLY A 104 -12.05 -2.72 12.94
CA GLY A 104 -12.47 -4.10 13.22
C GLY A 104 -13.90 -4.22 13.62
N ALA A 105 -14.43 -3.23 14.31
CA ALA A 105 -15.82 -3.26 14.72
C ALA A 105 -16.77 -3.05 13.55
N ARG A 106 -16.30 -2.52 12.44
CA ARG A 106 -17.13 -2.21 11.28
C ARG A 106 -16.80 -3.07 10.09
N ALA A 107 -15.82 -3.93 10.23
CA ALA A 107 -15.34 -4.69 9.08
C ALA A 107 -16.32 -5.78 8.66
N VAL A 108 -17.20 -6.19 9.55
CA VAL A 108 -18.12 -7.27 9.26
C VAL A 108 -19.49 -6.68 9.00
N ARG A 109 -19.98 -6.91 7.83
CA ARG A 109 -21.28 -6.40 7.46
C ARG A 109 -22.27 -7.52 7.38
N GLY A 110 -23.40 -7.34 8.01
CA GLY A 110 -24.45 -8.30 7.92
C GLY A 110 -24.14 -9.60 8.61
N GLY A 111 -23.16 -9.62 9.48
CA GLY A 111 -22.82 -10.82 10.20
C GLY A 111 -22.24 -10.50 11.53
N ALA A 112 -21.63 -11.49 12.13
CA ALA A 112 -21.00 -11.30 13.43
C ALA A 112 -19.88 -10.30 13.30
N ARG A 113 -19.69 -9.54 14.33
CA ARG A 113 -18.66 -8.52 14.32
C ARG A 113 -17.52 -8.93 15.21
N ALA A 114 -16.33 -8.52 14.80
CA ALA A 114 -15.19 -8.74 15.64
C ALA A 114 -15.32 -7.91 16.90
N ALA A 115 -14.84 -8.44 17.98
CA ALA A 115 -14.82 -7.69 19.22
C ALA A 115 -13.67 -6.69 19.13
N GLY A 116 -13.87 -5.56 19.72
CA GLY A 116 -12.85 -4.55 19.74
C GLY A 116 -12.84 -3.73 18.48
N GLY A 117 -12.02 -2.75 18.46
CA GLY A 117 -11.96 -1.85 17.36
C GLY A 117 -10.54 -1.71 16.84
N GLY A 118 -10.32 -0.67 16.10
CA GLY A 118 -9.03 -0.39 15.54
C GLY A 118 -8.88 -0.99 14.15
N ALA A 119 -7.88 -0.52 13.46
CA ALA A 119 -7.63 -0.96 12.10
C ALA A 119 -7.20 -2.41 12.08
N THR A 120 -7.79 -3.19 11.20
CA THR A 120 -7.47 -4.59 11.11
C THR A 120 -7.81 -5.10 9.73
N GLY A 121 -7.26 -6.24 9.40
CA GLY A 121 -7.63 -6.94 8.18
C GLY A 121 -6.46 -7.09 7.23
N ARG A 122 -6.73 -7.81 6.19
CA ARG A 122 -5.75 -8.06 5.14
C ARG A 122 -6.16 -7.30 3.91
N TYR A 123 -5.19 -6.61 3.35
CA TYR A 123 -5.43 -5.78 2.18
C TYR A 123 -4.35 -6.08 1.17
N HIS A 124 -4.78 -6.35 -0.05
CA HIS A 124 -3.86 -6.57 -1.15
C HIS A 124 -4.24 -5.61 -2.26
N VAL A 125 -3.33 -4.72 -2.59
CA VAL A 125 -3.59 -3.64 -3.54
C VAL A 125 -2.60 -3.77 -4.68
N PRO A 126 -2.98 -4.49 -5.75
CA PRO A 126 -2.09 -4.66 -6.90
C PRO A 126 -2.07 -3.43 -7.79
N LEU A 127 -1.01 -3.31 -8.56
CA LEU A 127 -0.87 -2.22 -9.51
C LEU A 127 -0.39 -2.79 -10.84
N LEU A 128 -1.14 -2.53 -11.90
CA LEU A 128 -0.74 -2.88 -13.24
C LEU A 128 -0.26 -1.62 -13.92
N LEU A 129 0.98 -1.64 -14.38
CA LEU A 129 1.64 -0.46 -14.96
C LEU A 129 1.90 -0.65 -16.42
N SER A 130 1.71 0.42 -17.18
CA SER A 130 2.25 0.54 -18.52
C SER A 130 2.67 1.99 -18.68
N PRO A 131 3.40 2.33 -19.74
CA PRO A 131 3.95 3.69 -19.83
C PRO A 131 2.92 4.81 -19.78
N TYR A 132 1.72 4.56 -20.26
CA TYR A 132 0.71 5.61 -20.37
C TYR A 132 -0.60 5.27 -19.69
N ALA A 133 -0.64 4.23 -18.86
CA ALA A 133 -1.86 3.84 -18.18
C ALA A 133 -1.53 2.97 -16.98
N TYR A 134 -2.44 2.92 -16.04
CA TYR A 134 -2.31 1.98 -14.94
C TYR A 134 -3.70 1.62 -14.43
N SER A 135 -3.77 0.52 -13.72
CA SER A 135 -5.01 0.12 -13.09
C SER A 135 -4.72 -0.59 -11.78
N THR A 136 -5.72 -0.68 -10.96
CA THR A 136 -5.62 -1.31 -9.66
C THR A 136 -6.94 -1.98 -9.34
N TYR A 137 -6.90 -2.87 -8.35
CA TYR A 137 -8.12 -3.49 -7.86
C TYR A 137 -7.83 -4.01 -6.46
N ARG A 138 -8.86 -4.40 -5.74
CA ARG A 138 -8.64 -5.01 -4.44
C ARG A 138 -8.44 -6.49 -4.65
N GLY A 139 -7.24 -6.96 -4.35
CA GLY A 139 -6.94 -8.37 -4.45
C GLY A 139 -7.47 -9.16 -3.27
N SER A 140 -7.48 -10.45 -3.41
CA SER A 140 -7.96 -11.34 -2.36
C SER A 140 -6.91 -11.59 -1.30
#